data_b3a413cf03629744b97e2cf53aa7709a
#
_entry.id   b3a413cf03629744b97e2cf53aa7709a
#
_cell.length_a   1.000
_cell.length_b   1.000
_cell.length_c   1.000
_cell.angle_alpha   90.00
_cell.angle_beta   90.00
_cell.angle_gamma   90.00
#
_symmetry.space_group_name_H-M   'P 1'
#
loop_
_entity.id
_entity.type
_entity.pdbx_description
1 polymer ?
#
loop_
_entity_poly.entity_id
_entity_poly.type
_entity_poly.pdbx_seq_one_letter_code
_entity_poly.pdbx_strand_id
1 'polypeptide(L)'
;MVLSSFSDVLTKRADVAAAAEILAQLQGHRTAGARGQADAVAAPSGSPFLEGATVTVAGAALLQRVAAAVTKLGGNVLSSQVDVEGTPAQAGFVSIIASCDIDQPGLQQLLYDIEAGMPFLFIDQLVVQAPGTFATSGEGKLRILLGVSGQWQGAK
;
A
#
# COMPACT_ATOMS: atom_id res chain seq x y z
N MET A 1 29.06 -31.21 42.49
CA MET A 1 28.83 -31.01 41.04
C MET A 1 27.37 -31.20 40.60
N VAL A 2 26.47 -31.64 41.44
CA VAL A 2 25.03 -31.86 41.03
C VAL A 2 24.14 -30.65 41.32
N LEU A 3 24.54 -29.73 42.17
CA LEU A 3 23.76 -28.54 42.55
C LEU A 3 23.77 -27.42 41.52
N SER A 4 24.78 -27.33 40.65
CA SER A 4 24.84 -26.31 39.60
C SER A 4 23.93 -26.60 38.41
N SER A 5 23.62 -27.86 38.16
CA SER A 5 22.72 -28.26 37.07
C SER A 5 21.23 -28.02 37.39
N PHE A 6 20.89 -27.97 38.68
CA PHE A 6 19.52 -27.74 39.11
C PHE A 6 19.15 -26.26 39.02
N SER A 7 20.09 -25.36 39.30
CA SER A 7 19.89 -23.91 39.16
C SER A 7 19.76 -23.48 37.69
N ASP A 8 20.54 -24.12 36.80
CA ASP A 8 20.46 -23.86 35.35
C ASP A 8 19.11 -24.27 34.73
N VAL A 9 18.52 -25.37 35.20
CA VAL A 9 17.19 -25.81 34.72
C VAL A 9 16.07 -24.91 35.22
N LEU A 10 16.19 -24.39 36.44
CA LEU A 10 15.20 -23.48 37.02
C LEU A 10 15.24 -22.10 36.34
N THR A 11 16.43 -21.57 36.02
CA THR A 11 16.57 -20.32 35.28
C THR A 11 16.05 -20.44 33.84
N LYS A 12 16.36 -21.52 33.15
CA LYS A 12 15.81 -21.77 31.80
C LYS A 12 14.29 -21.94 31.78
N ARG A 13 13.70 -22.51 32.83
CA ARG A 13 12.23 -22.59 32.95
C ARG A 13 11.59 -21.22 33.20
N ALA A 14 12.23 -20.36 33.98
CA ALA A 14 11.76 -19.01 34.20
C ALA A 14 11.83 -18.17 32.93
N ASP A 15 12.90 -18.32 32.14
CA ASP A 15 13.05 -17.61 30.85
C ASP A 15 12.03 -18.05 29.80
N VAL A 16 11.70 -19.35 29.75
CA VAL A 16 10.66 -19.88 28.87
C VAL A 16 9.27 -19.41 29.30
N ALA A 17 9.00 -19.35 30.60
CA ALA A 17 7.74 -18.83 31.12
C ALA A 17 7.56 -17.34 30.82
N ALA A 18 8.63 -16.54 30.96
CA ALA A 18 8.62 -15.11 30.61
C ALA A 18 8.41 -14.88 29.11
N ALA A 19 9.07 -15.67 28.26
CA ALA A 19 8.86 -15.62 26.82
C ALA A 19 7.45 -16.04 26.39
N ALA A 20 6.87 -17.02 27.05
CA ALA A 20 5.49 -17.45 26.78
C ALA A 20 4.46 -16.37 27.20
N GLU A 21 4.73 -15.66 28.28
CA GLU A 21 3.87 -14.56 28.75
C GLU A 21 3.91 -13.36 27.80
N ILE A 22 5.10 -13.00 27.27
CA ILE A 22 5.24 -11.97 26.24
C ILE A 22 4.51 -12.36 24.95
N LEU A 23 4.61 -13.63 24.53
CA LEU A 23 3.88 -14.13 23.37
C LEU A 23 2.36 -14.10 23.59
N ALA A 24 1.87 -14.48 24.77
CA ALA A 24 0.45 -14.41 25.11
C ALA A 24 -0.06 -12.95 25.13
N GLN A 25 0.76 -12.03 25.61
CA GLN A 25 0.44 -10.60 25.64
C GLN A 25 0.38 -10.03 24.22
N LEU A 26 1.33 -10.38 23.33
CA LEU A 26 1.30 -9.99 21.93
C LEU A 26 0.13 -10.60 21.15
N GLN A 27 -0.22 -11.84 21.44
CA GLN A 27 -1.40 -12.49 20.85
C GLN A 27 -2.70 -11.87 21.38
N GLY A 28 -2.74 -11.52 22.67
CA GLY A 28 -3.88 -10.81 23.26
C GLY A 28 -4.10 -9.42 22.65
N HIS A 29 -3.03 -8.70 22.33
CA HIS A 29 -3.11 -7.41 21.64
C HIS A 29 -3.56 -7.57 20.17
N ARG A 30 -3.16 -8.65 19.50
CA ARG A 30 -3.65 -8.97 18.15
C ARG A 30 -5.15 -9.30 18.14
N THR A 31 -5.62 -10.08 19.11
CA THR A 31 -7.04 -10.45 19.19
C THR A 31 -7.92 -9.31 19.72
N ALA A 32 -7.40 -8.46 20.60
CA ALA A 32 -8.11 -7.27 21.06
C ALA A 32 -8.18 -6.19 19.97
N GLY A 33 -7.09 -5.98 19.21
CA GLY A 33 -7.08 -5.12 18.03
C GLY A 33 -8.02 -5.62 16.92
N ALA A 34 -8.12 -6.93 16.73
CA ALA A 34 -9.01 -7.53 15.74
C ALA A 34 -10.49 -7.46 16.14
N ARG A 35 -10.81 -7.47 17.43
CA ARG A 35 -12.20 -7.35 17.90
C ARG A 35 -12.70 -5.92 18.04
N GLY A 36 -11.81 -4.96 18.28
CA GLY A 36 -12.17 -3.54 18.33
C GLY A 36 -12.28 -2.87 16.97
N GLN A 37 -11.77 -3.50 15.94
CA GLN A 37 -11.69 -2.97 14.57
C GLN A 37 -12.59 -3.74 13.59
N ALA A 38 -13.34 -4.73 14.05
CA ALA A 38 -14.27 -5.50 13.23
C ALA A 38 -15.48 -4.70 12.72
N ASP A 39 -15.69 -3.50 13.24
CA ASP A 39 -16.80 -2.63 12.82
C ASP A 39 -16.38 -1.47 11.88
N ALA A 40 -15.10 -1.33 11.52
CA ALA A 40 -14.63 -0.15 10.79
C ALA A 40 -13.83 -0.40 9.52
N VAL A 41 -13.35 -1.62 9.28
CA VAL A 41 -12.62 -1.91 8.03
C VAL A 41 -13.20 -3.20 7.45
N ALA A 42 -14.20 -3.03 6.60
CA ALA A 42 -14.56 -4.08 5.66
C ALA A 42 -13.26 -4.48 4.94
N ALA A 43 -12.87 -5.76 5.07
CA ALA A 43 -11.74 -6.28 4.33
C ALA A 43 -11.90 -5.88 2.86
N PRO A 44 -10.87 -5.31 2.22
CA PRO A 44 -11.00 -4.88 0.83
C PRO A 44 -11.47 -6.07 0.01
N SER A 45 -12.67 -5.96 -0.56
CA SER A 45 -13.27 -6.98 -1.40
C SER A 45 -12.75 -6.79 -2.82
N GLY A 46 -12.25 -7.86 -3.43
CA GLY A 46 -11.77 -7.84 -4.81
C GLY A 46 -10.63 -8.82 -5.05
N SER A 47 -10.24 -8.95 -6.31
CA SER A 47 -9.05 -9.71 -6.68
C SER A 47 -7.78 -9.00 -6.22
N PRO A 48 -6.80 -9.71 -5.67
CA PRO A 48 -5.51 -9.11 -5.29
C PRO A 48 -4.66 -8.72 -6.52
N PHE A 49 -5.02 -9.24 -7.69
CA PHE A 49 -4.32 -9.01 -8.95
C PHE A 49 -5.10 -8.08 -9.87
N LEU A 50 -4.37 -7.39 -10.73
CA LEU A 50 -4.99 -6.65 -11.84
C LEU A 50 -5.61 -7.65 -12.82
N GLU A 51 -6.90 -7.51 -13.03
CA GLU A 51 -7.65 -8.33 -13.96
C GLU A 51 -7.71 -7.68 -15.35
N GLY A 52 -7.55 -8.47 -16.37
CA GLY A 52 -7.65 -8.02 -17.75
C GLY A 52 -7.31 -9.13 -18.73
N ALA A 53 -8.03 -9.19 -19.85
CA ALA A 53 -7.77 -10.17 -20.90
C ALA A 53 -6.36 -10.01 -21.50
N THR A 54 -5.82 -8.80 -21.47
CA THR A 54 -4.47 -8.46 -21.92
C THR A 54 -3.81 -7.50 -20.95
N VAL A 55 -2.48 -7.41 -21.00
CA VAL A 55 -1.68 -6.45 -20.25
C VAL A 55 -2.15 -5.01 -20.48
N THR A 56 -2.50 -4.68 -21.73
CA THR A 56 -2.99 -3.34 -22.09
C THR A 56 -4.33 -3.02 -21.41
N VAL A 57 -5.24 -4.00 -21.34
CA VAL A 57 -6.53 -3.83 -20.65
C VAL A 57 -6.32 -3.67 -19.15
N ALA A 58 -5.42 -4.44 -18.56
CA ALA A 58 -5.06 -4.31 -17.15
C ALA A 58 -4.43 -2.94 -16.85
N GLY A 59 -3.56 -2.45 -17.74
CA GLY A 59 -2.98 -1.11 -17.64
C GLY A 59 -4.00 0.01 -17.72
N ALA A 60 -4.96 -0.10 -18.63
CA ALA A 60 -6.07 0.86 -18.73
C ALA A 60 -6.95 0.86 -17.47
N ALA A 61 -7.23 -0.32 -16.89
CA ALA A 61 -7.99 -0.43 -15.64
C ALA A 61 -7.22 0.20 -14.46
N LEU A 62 -5.91 -0.03 -14.38
CA LEU A 62 -5.05 0.60 -13.37
C LEU A 62 -5.06 2.11 -13.49
N LEU A 63 -4.89 2.64 -14.70
CA LEU A 63 -4.92 4.06 -14.97
C LEU A 63 -6.27 4.68 -14.59
N GLN A 64 -7.37 4.04 -14.98
CA GLN A 64 -8.72 4.50 -14.64
C GLN A 64 -8.93 4.53 -13.12
N ARG A 65 -8.46 3.53 -12.38
CA ARG A 65 -8.54 3.48 -10.93
C ARG A 65 -7.80 4.63 -10.27
N VAL A 66 -6.54 4.87 -10.68
CA VAL A 66 -5.72 5.97 -10.13
C VAL A 66 -6.35 7.33 -10.47
N ALA A 67 -6.78 7.53 -11.71
CA ALA A 67 -7.45 8.76 -12.12
C ALA A 67 -8.75 9.02 -11.34
N ALA A 68 -9.56 7.99 -11.13
CA ALA A 68 -10.78 8.07 -10.33
C ALA A 68 -10.48 8.42 -8.86
N ALA A 69 -9.45 7.81 -8.27
CA ALA A 69 -9.03 8.12 -6.91
C ALA A 69 -8.56 9.58 -6.76
N VAL A 70 -7.73 10.07 -7.68
CA VAL A 70 -7.26 11.47 -7.70
C VAL A 70 -8.46 12.43 -7.81
N THR A 71 -9.37 12.18 -8.74
CA THR A 71 -10.56 13.03 -8.97
C THR A 71 -11.49 13.02 -7.76
N LYS A 72 -11.73 11.88 -7.14
CA LYS A 72 -12.54 11.74 -5.92
C LYS A 72 -12.01 12.59 -4.77
N LEU A 73 -10.70 12.77 -4.69
CA LEU A 73 -10.03 13.56 -3.65
C LEU A 73 -9.80 15.03 -4.03
N GLY A 74 -10.47 15.50 -5.08
CA GLY A 74 -10.39 16.90 -5.53
C GLY A 74 -9.11 17.23 -6.30
N GLY A 75 -8.31 16.21 -6.65
CA GLY A 75 -7.15 16.36 -7.52
C GLY A 75 -7.51 16.40 -8.99
N ASN A 76 -6.53 16.74 -9.82
CA ASN A 76 -6.65 16.76 -11.26
C ASN A 76 -5.47 16.02 -11.89
N VAL A 77 -5.76 15.10 -12.80
CA VAL A 77 -4.73 14.38 -13.57
C VAL A 77 -4.33 15.23 -14.77
N LEU A 78 -3.06 15.58 -14.85
CA LEU A 78 -2.48 16.40 -15.92
C LEU A 78 -2.01 15.54 -17.08
N SER A 79 -1.32 14.45 -16.79
CA SER A 79 -0.84 13.48 -17.76
C SER A 79 -0.74 12.10 -17.16
N SER A 80 -0.88 11.09 -17.99
CA SER A 80 -0.71 9.70 -17.58
C SER A 80 -0.12 8.87 -18.72
N GLN A 81 0.72 7.94 -18.35
CA GLN A 81 1.37 7.02 -19.28
C GLN A 81 1.34 5.62 -18.70
N VAL A 82 1.00 4.65 -19.53
CA VAL A 82 1.05 3.22 -19.18
C VAL A 82 2.36 2.66 -19.70
N ASP A 83 3.13 2.05 -18.84
CA ASP A 83 4.32 1.28 -19.20
C ASP A 83 3.95 -0.21 -19.21
N VAL A 84 3.79 -0.75 -20.40
CA VAL A 84 3.49 -2.17 -20.62
C VAL A 84 4.75 -3.00 -20.90
N GLU A 85 5.88 -2.34 -21.11
CA GLU A 85 7.18 -2.96 -21.37
C GLU A 85 8.04 -2.92 -20.09
N GLY A 86 7.54 -3.49 -19.02
CA GLY A 86 8.34 -3.62 -17.80
C GLY A 86 9.67 -4.33 -18.07
N THR A 87 10.70 -3.95 -17.32
CA THR A 87 11.98 -4.68 -17.33
C THR A 87 11.76 -6.17 -17.16
N PRO A 88 12.59 -7.06 -17.72
CA PRO A 88 12.47 -8.52 -17.56
C PRO A 88 12.34 -8.99 -16.10
N ALA A 89 12.83 -8.18 -15.17
CA ALA A 89 12.69 -8.42 -13.72
C ALA A 89 11.26 -8.20 -13.19
N GLN A 90 10.42 -7.50 -13.94
CA GLN A 90 9.03 -7.16 -13.60
C GLN A 90 8.02 -7.86 -14.52
N ALA A 91 8.40 -9.01 -15.10
CA ALA A 91 7.49 -9.80 -15.92
C ALA A 91 6.19 -10.12 -15.15
N GLY A 92 5.04 -9.74 -15.72
CA GLY A 92 3.73 -9.87 -15.07
C GLY A 92 3.30 -8.69 -14.21
N PHE A 93 4.08 -7.60 -14.19
CA PHE A 93 3.68 -6.33 -13.61
C PHE A 93 3.29 -5.33 -14.70
N VAL A 94 2.34 -4.50 -14.38
CA VAL A 94 1.91 -3.37 -15.20
C VAL A 94 2.15 -2.11 -14.40
N SER A 95 2.86 -1.15 -14.98
CA SER A 95 3.20 0.11 -14.35
C SER A 95 2.54 1.28 -15.07
N ILE A 96 2.18 2.30 -14.31
CA ILE A 96 1.73 3.58 -14.84
C ILE A 96 2.51 4.72 -14.18
N ILE A 97 2.70 5.78 -14.92
CA ILE A 97 3.20 7.05 -14.39
C ILE A 97 2.12 8.09 -14.63
N ALA A 98 1.69 8.75 -13.57
CA ALA A 98 0.70 9.81 -13.62
C ALA A 98 1.24 11.09 -12.99
N SER A 99 1.05 12.22 -13.67
CA SER A 99 1.28 13.54 -13.10
C SER A 99 -0.06 14.15 -12.74
N CYS A 100 -0.21 14.60 -11.50
CA CYS A 100 -1.45 15.19 -11.03
C CYS A 100 -1.19 16.33 -10.03
N ASP A 101 -2.18 17.22 -9.93
CA ASP A 101 -2.21 18.27 -8.94
C ASP A 101 -3.23 17.89 -7.87
N ILE A 102 -2.82 17.86 -6.61
CA ILE A 102 -3.66 17.48 -5.46
C ILE A 102 -3.19 18.25 -4.23
N ASP A 103 -4.08 18.49 -3.29
CA ASP A 103 -3.73 19.07 -2.00
C ASP A 103 -3.05 18.05 -1.08
N GLN A 104 -2.40 18.51 -0.03
CA GLN A 104 -1.66 17.64 0.89
C GLN A 104 -2.54 16.59 1.59
N PRO A 105 -3.74 16.93 2.13
CA PRO A 105 -4.64 15.94 2.71
C PRO A 105 -5.11 14.91 1.70
N GLY A 106 -5.42 15.34 0.47
CA GLY A 106 -5.83 14.46 -0.62
C GLY A 106 -4.71 13.52 -1.05
N LEU A 107 -3.47 14.00 -1.09
CA LEU A 107 -2.31 13.15 -1.37
C LEU A 107 -2.18 12.03 -0.33
N GLN A 108 -2.28 12.36 0.95
CA GLN A 108 -2.20 11.37 2.02
C GLN A 108 -3.28 10.30 1.90
N GLN A 109 -4.51 10.72 1.63
CA GLN A 109 -5.63 9.81 1.41
C GLN A 109 -5.45 8.96 0.14
N LEU A 110 -4.91 9.55 -0.94
CA LEU A 110 -4.62 8.86 -2.19
C LEU A 110 -3.61 7.72 -1.99
N LEU A 111 -2.51 8.00 -1.30
CA LEU A 111 -1.49 6.99 -1.00
C LEU A 111 -2.10 5.84 -0.19
N TYR A 112 -2.89 6.17 0.81
CA TYR A 112 -3.58 5.16 1.62
C TYR A 112 -4.57 4.31 0.78
N ASP A 113 -5.39 4.94 -0.07
CA ASP A 113 -6.36 4.23 -0.93
C ASP A 113 -5.67 3.31 -1.95
N ILE A 114 -4.47 3.69 -2.42
CA ILE A 114 -3.69 2.86 -3.34
C ILE A 114 -3.09 1.65 -2.61
N GLU A 115 -2.49 1.86 -1.43
CA GLU A 115 -1.77 0.79 -0.71
C GLU A 115 -2.70 -0.14 0.07
N ALA A 116 -3.79 0.39 0.63
CA ALA A 116 -4.73 -0.38 1.44
C ALA A 116 -5.86 -1.03 0.63
N GLY A 117 -6.01 -0.65 -0.65
CA GLY A 117 -7.08 -1.13 -1.52
C GLY A 117 -6.76 -2.42 -2.26
N MET A 118 -7.79 -2.99 -2.93
CA MET A 118 -7.64 -4.08 -3.90
C MET A 118 -7.82 -3.52 -5.33
N PRO A 119 -7.08 -4.02 -6.30
CA PRO A 119 -5.96 -4.96 -6.23
C PRO A 119 -4.75 -4.40 -5.48
N PHE A 120 -3.81 -5.26 -5.10
CA PHE A 120 -2.57 -4.81 -4.46
C PHE A 120 -1.73 -4.01 -5.46
N LEU A 121 -1.51 -2.76 -5.13
CA LEU A 121 -0.73 -1.82 -5.91
C LEU A 121 0.50 -1.39 -5.12
N PHE A 122 1.58 -1.15 -5.84
CA PHE A 122 2.84 -0.71 -5.28
C PHE A 122 3.16 0.67 -5.81
N ILE A 123 3.60 1.55 -4.93
CA ILE A 123 4.08 2.88 -5.31
C ILE A 123 5.58 2.76 -5.57
N ASP A 124 5.97 2.80 -6.83
CA ASP A 124 7.36 2.67 -7.25
C ASP A 124 8.09 4.01 -7.20
N GLN A 125 7.37 5.09 -7.48
CA GLN A 125 7.94 6.42 -7.52
C GLN A 125 6.93 7.46 -7.03
N LEU A 126 7.39 8.36 -6.19
CA LEU A 126 6.64 9.54 -5.77
C LEU A 126 7.56 10.75 -5.76
N VAL A 127 7.26 11.71 -6.62
CA VAL A 127 7.93 13.01 -6.62
C VAL A 127 6.91 14.08 -6.31
N VAL A 128 7.15 14.87 -5.28
CA VAL A 128 6.27 15.94 -4.84
C VAL A 128 6.95 17.27 -5.08
N GLN A 129 6.31 18.14 -5.83
CA GLN A 129 6.76 19.50 -6.11
C GLN A 129 5.81 20.49 -5.44
N ALA A 130 6.38 21.37 -4.64
CA ALA A 130 5.62 22.47 -4.07
C ALA A 130 5.18 23.42 -5.20
N PRO A 131 4.00 24.08 -5.07
CA PRO A 131 3.58 25.09 -6.02
C PRO A 131 4.65 26.20 -6.03
N GLY A 132 5.12 26.53 -7.24
CA GLY A 132 6.04 27.66 -7.41
C GLY A 132 5.35 28.95 -6.99
N THR A 133 6.11 29.89 -6.44
CA THR A 133 5.65 31.20 -5.98
C THR A 133 4.93 32.07 -7.02
N PHE A 134 4.86 31.60 -8.27
CA PHE A 134 4.22 32.27 -9.40
C PHE A 134 2.91 31.66 -9.87
N ALA A 135 2.43 30.60 -9.19
CA ALA A 135 1.14 29.99 -9.54
C ALA A 135 0.00 30.80 -8.89
N THR A 136 -0.54 31.76 -9.65
CA THR A 136 -1.67 32.61 -9.27
C THR A 136 -3.02 31.89 -9.21
N SER A 137 -3.07 30.59 -9.38
CA SER A 137 -4.33 29.85 -9.47
C SER A 137 -4.21 28.44 -8.92
N GLY A 138 -4.26 28.33 -7.61
CA GLY A 138 -4.33 27.02 -6.98
C GLY A 138 -3.81 27.02 -5.56
N GLU A 139 -4.65 27.47 -4.66
CA GLU A 139 -4.39 27.46 -3.23
C GLU A 139 -3.86 26.10 -2.79
N GLY A 140 -2.56 26.02 -2.53
CA GLY A 140 -1.93 24.89 -1.82
C GLY A 140 -1.86 23.55 -2.54
N LYS A 141 -2.18 23.46 -3.84
CA LYS A 141 -2.09 22.21 -4.59
C LYS A 141 -0.63 21.86 -4.89
N LEU A 142 -0.26 20.64 -4.56
CA LEU A 142 1.03 20.04 -4.86
C LEU A 142 0.97 19.39 -6.23
N ARG A 143 2.03 19.57 -7.02
CA ARG A 143 2.22 18.77 -8.22
C ARG A 143 2.96 17.51 -7.87
N ILE A 144 2.37 16.36 -8.17
CA ILE A 144 2.96 15.07 -7.91
C ILE A 144 3.19 14.30 -9.20
N LEU A 145 4.30 13.57 -9.24
CA LEU A 145 4.54 12.52 -10.21
C LEU A 145 4.48 11.20 -9.44
N LEU A 146 3.54 10.36 -9.80
CA LEU A 146 3.24 9.11 -9.11
C LEU A 146 3.44 7.94 -10.07
N GLY A 147 4.36 7.05 -9.74
CA GLY A 147 4.56 5.76 -10.39
C GLY A 147 3.90 4.67 -9.57
N VAL A 148 2.98 3.93 -10.18
CA VAL A 148 2.25 2.83 -9.54
C VAL A 148 2.35 1.59 -10.40
N SER A 149 2.64 0.46 -9.76
CA SER A 149 2.64 -0.85 -10.41
C SER A 149 1.70 -1.82 -9.71
N GLY A 150 1.24 -2.80 -10.46
CA GLY A 150 0.44 -3.89 -9.94
C GLY A 150 0.69 -5.18 -10.68
N GLN A 151 0.57 -6.30 -9.98
CA GLN A 151 0.73 -7.61 -10.59
C GLN A 151 -0.51 -7.96 -11.41
N TRP A 152 -0.28 -8.25 -12.69
CA TRP A 152 -1.32 -8.71 -13.60
C TRP A 152 -1.39 -10.24 -13.63
N GLN A 153 -2.59 -10.76 -13.54
CA GLN A 153 -2.87 -12.15 -13.76
C GLN A 153 -3.68 -12.30 -15.06
N GLY A 154 -3.08 -12.90 -16.06
CA GLY A 154 -3.76 -13.20 -17.31
C GLY A 154 -5.06 -13.98 -17.08
N ALA A 155 -6.04 -13.74 -17.91
CA ALA A 155 -7.26 -14.55 -17.92
C ALA A 155 -6.88 -16.03 -18.15
N LYS A 156 -7.30 -16.90 -17.21
CA LYS A 156 -7.21 -18.37 -17.38
C LYS A 156 -8.24 -18.83 -18.37
#